data_10fb1f93420448d56061729c1324727d
#
_entry.id   10fb1f93420448d56061729c1324727d
#
_cell.length_a   1.000
_cell.length_b   1.000
_cell.length_c   1.000
_cell.angle_alpha   90.00
_cell.angle_beta   90.00
_cell.angle_gamma   90.00
#
_symmetry.space_group_name_H-M   'P 1'
#
loop_
_entity.id
_entity.type
_entity.pdbx_description
1 polymer ?
#
loop_
_entity_poly.entity_id
_entity_poly.type
_entity_poly.pdbx_seq_one_letter_code
_entity_poly.pdbx_strand_id
1 'polypeptide(L)'
;HKPVLEQEEAVGHAVRAGYMYSGMADVAAITGDSSYIKAIDKIWENIVGKKIYITGGIGARHAGEAFGDNYELPNLTAYNETCAAIGNVYMNYRLFLLHGDSKYFDVLERTLYNGLISGVSLDGGKFFYPNPLSCDGKYHFNADHTITRQPWFGCACCPSNISRFIPSLPGYVLSLIHISE
;
A
#
# COMPACT_ATOMS: atom_id res chain seq x y z
N HIS A 1 -14.53 -15.97 7.29
CA HIS A 1 -13.16 -15.69 6.83
C HIS A 1 -12.28 -16.89 7.15
N LYS A 2 -11.35 -17.22 6.26
CA LYS A 2 -10.33 -18.25 6.52
C LYS A 2 -9.35 -17.75 7.59
N PRO A 3 -8.79 -18.63 8.42
CA PRO A 3 -7.63 -18.29 9.24
C PRO A 3 -6.51 -17.67 8.40
N VAL A 4 -5.74 -16.78 8.97
CA VAL A 4 -4.71 -16.01 8.23
C VAL A 4 -3.68 -16.90 7.52
N LEU A 5 -3.32 -18.04 8.12
CA LEU A 5 -2.39 -19.02 7.54
C LEU A 5 -2.97 -19.83 6.37
N GLU A 6 -4.28 -19.78 6.18
CA GLU A 6 -4.98 -20.47 5.08
C GLU A 6 -5.38 -19.51 3.96
N GLN A 7 -5.06 -18.23 4.09
CA GLN A 7 -5.35 -17.23 3.07
C GLN A 7 -4.35 -17.34 1.93
N GLU A 8 -4.85 -17.25 0.70
CA GLU A 8 -4.05 -17.29 -0.53
C GLU A 8 -4.31 -16.08 -1.42
N GLU A 9 -5.23 -15.22 -1.00
CA GLU A 9 -5.71 -14.08 -1.77
C GLU A 9 -5.90 -12.86 -0.87
N ALA A 10 -5.49 -11.71 -1.36
CA ALA A 10 -5.73 -10.44 -0.69
C ALA A 10 -7.20 -10.02 -0.86
N VAL A 11 -7.91 -9.87 0.25
CA VAL A 11 -9.33 -9.53 0.28
C VAL A 11 -9.65 -8.53 1.40
N GLY A 12 -10.76 -7.83 1.26
CA GLY A 12 -11.23 -6.88 2.25
C GLY A 12 -10.48 -5.56 2.22
N HIS A 13 -10.48 -4.84 3.32
CA HIS A 13 -9.95 -3.49 3.44
C HIS A 13 -8.42 -3.46 3.20
N ALA A 14 -7.98 -2.73 2.16
CA ALA A 14 -6.60 -2.78 1.67
C ALA A 14 -5.57 -2.25 2.68
N VAL A 15 -5.89 -1.19 3.42
CA VAL A 15 -4.99 -0.63 4.45
C VAL A 15 -4.77 -1.65 5.56
N ARG A 16 -5.84 -2.16 6.15
CA ARG A 16 -5.74 -3.15 7.25
C ARG A 16 -5.01 -4.42 6.81
N ALA A 17 -5.22 -4.85 5.57
CA ALA A 17 -4.54 -5.99 4.99
C ALA A 17 -3.02 -5.75 4.90
N GLY A 18 -2.58 -4.62 4.33
CA GLY A 18 -1.17 -4.28 4.23
C GLY A 18 -0.45 -4.24 5.58
N TYR A 19 -1.10 -3.68 6.60
CA TYR A 19 -0.55 -3.68 7.97
C TYR A 19 -0.53 -5.07 8.59
N MET A 20 -1.59 -5.87 8.38
CA MET A 20 -1.63 -7.25 8.88
C MET A 20 -0.54 -8.11 8.25
N TYR A 21 -0.35 -8.01 6.93
CA TYR A 21 0.69 -8.76 6.22
C TYR A 21 2.09 -8.34 6.63
N SER A 22 2.29 -7.05 6.94
CA SER A 22 3.54 -6.57 7.55
C SER A 22 3.81 -7.24 8.90
N GLY A 23 2.80 -7.32 9.76
CA GLY A 23 2.91 -7.99 11.05
C GLY A 23 3.14 -9.50 10.92
N MET A 24 2.54 -10.16 9.91
CA MET A 24 2.81 -11.58 9.62
C MET A 24 4.27 -11.82 9.23
N ALA A 25 4.87 -10.92 8.43
CA ALA A 25 6.28 -11.00 8.08
C ALA A 25 7.18 -10.84 9.32
N ASP A 26 6.87 -9.89 10.21
CA ASP A 26 7.60 -9.69 11.45
C ASP A 26 7.50 -10.93 12.37
N VAL A 27 6.30 -11.52 12.50
CA VAL A 27 6.11 -12.76 13.28
C VAL A 27 6.91 -13.92 12.67
N ALA A 28 6.86 -14.08 11.35
CA ALA A 28 7.64 -15.11 10.65
C ALA A 28 9.15 -14.95 10.91
N ALA A 29 9.66 -13.72 10.85
CA ALA A 29 11.08 -13.42 11.09
C ALA A 29 11.51 -13.74 12.53
N ILE A 30 10.64 -13.45 13.51
CA ILE A 30 10.95 -13.66 14.94
C ILE A 30 10.82 -15.13 15.34
N THR A 31 9.81 -15.82 14.82
CA THR A 31 9.48 -17.19 15.25
C THR A 31 10.12 -18.28 14.39
N GLY A 32 10.51 -17.95 13.17
CA GLY A 32 10.94 -18.95 12.16
C GLY A 32 9.79 -19.82 11.63
N ASP A 33 8.53 -19.45 11.90
CA ASP A 33 7.37 -20.26 11.48
C ASP A 33 7.12 -20.12 9.97
N SER A 34 7.49 -21.15 9.24
CA SER A 34 7.36 -21.21 7.78
C SER A 34 5.91 -21.20 7.28
N SER A 35 4.91 -21.41 8.14
CA SER A 35 3.51 -21.35 7.74
C SER A 35 3.09 -19.91 7.44
N TYR A 36 3.58 -18.93 8.22
CA TYR A 36 3.39 -17.50 7.94
C TYR A 36 4.07 -17.09 6.63
N ILE A 37 5.30 -17.55 6.40
CA ILE A 37 6.05 -17.25 5.16
C ILE A 37 5.25 -17.74 3.95
N LYS A 38 4.81 -19.00 3.95
CA LYS A 38 4.03 -19.58 2.84
C LYS A 38 2.73 -18.82 2.57
N ALA A 39 2.03 -18.40 3.61
CA ALA A 39 0.78 -17.65 3.46
C ALA A 39 1.05 -16.25 2.87
N ILE A 40 2.06 -15.53 3.38
CA ILE A 40 2.38 -14.18 2.92
C ILE A 40 2.87 -14.20 1.47
N ASP A 41 3.70 -15.18 1.09
CA ASP A 41 4.22 -15.30 -0.27
C ASP A 41 3.08 -15.48 -1.27
N LYS A 42 2.11 -16.36 -0.99
CA LYS A 42 0.93 -16.54 -1.84
C LYS A 42 0.09 -15.27 -1.95
N ILE A 43 -0.13 -14.59 -0.83
CA ILE A 43 -0.88 -13.33 -0.80
C ILE A 43 -0.14 -12.25 -1.60
N TRP A 44 1.17 -12.15 -1.45
CA TRP A 44 1.99 -11.20 -2.20
C TRP A 44 1.93 -11.47 -3.71
N GLU A 45 2.06 -12.71 -4.12
CA GLU A 45 1.92 -13.13 -5.53
C GLU A 45 0.53 -12.78 -6.09
N ASN A 46 -0.52 -12.96 -5.30
CA ASN A 46 -1.87 -12.55 -5.69
C ASN A 46 -1.98 -11.02 -5.86
N ILE A 47 -1.45 -10.25 -4.92
CA ILE A 47 -1.45 -8.78 -5.01
C ILE A 47 -0.70 -8.33 -6.26
N VAL A 48 0.57 -8.71 -6.37
CA VAL A 48 1.45 -8.19 -7.42
C VAL A 48 1.09 -8.73 -8.80
N GLY A 49 0.61 -9.96 -8.89
CA GLY A 49 0.22 -10.56 -10.16
C GLY A 49 -1.16 -10.16 -10.66
N LYS A 50 -2.07 -9.72 -9.77
CA LYS A 50 -3.50 -9.64 -10.15
C LYS A 50 -4.25 -8.41 -9.60
N LYS A 51 -3.74 -7.71 -8.58
CA LYS A 51 -4.51 -6.67 -7.86
C LYS A 51 -3.78 -5.36 -7.65
N ILE A 52 -2.52 -5.26 -8.09
CA ILE A 52 -1.73 -4.04 -8.03
C ILE A 52 -1.95 -3.19 -9.28
N TYR A 53 -2.05 -1.89 -9.10
CA TYR A 53 -2.08 -0.94 -10.21
C TYR A 53 -0.67 -0.62 -10.71
N ILE A 54 -0.57 -0.09 -11.92
CA ILE A 54 0.71 0.30 -12.53
C ILE A 54 1.51 1.27 -11.65
N THR A 55 0.83 2.08 -10.84
CA THR A 55 1.43 3.02 -9.89
C THR A 55 1.92 2.37 -8.60
N GLY A 56 1.69 1.07 -8.42
CA GLY A 56 1.92 0.39 -7.15
C GLY A 56 0.78 0.55 -6.14
N GLY A 57 -0.29 1.28 -6.50
CA GLY A 57 -1.49 1.40 -5.68
C GLY A 57 -2.22 0.07 -5.54
N ILE A 58 -2.93 -0.11 -4.43
CA ILE A 58 -3.76 -1.28 -4.13
C ILE A 58 -5.12 -0.86 -3.55
N GLY A 59 -6.12 -1.73 -3.70
CA GLY A 59 -7.48 -1.44 -3.25
C GLY A 59 -8.31 -0.76 -4.33
N ALA A 60 -9.03 -1.56 -5.14
CA ALA A 60 -9.78 -1.07 -6.30
C ALA A 60 -11.12 -0.44 -5.92
N ARG A 61 -11.77 -0.95 -4.88
CA ARG A 61 -13.16 -0.64 -4.54
C ARG A 61 -13.27 0.45 -3.49
N HIS A 62 -14.11 1.43 -3.74
CA HIS A 62 -14.52 2.44 -2.76
C HIS A 62 -15.32 1.80 -1.60
N ALA A 63 -16.25 0.90 -1.93
CA ALA A 63 -17.04 0.19 -0.95
C ALA A 63 -16.14 -0.69 -0.06
N GLY A 64 -16.08 -0.36 1.23
CA GLY A 64 -15.25 -1.05 2.21
C GLY A 64 -13.75 -0.77 2.06
N GLU A 65 -13.36 0.21 1.22
CA GLU A 65 -11.95 0.56 0.97
C GLU A 65 -11.11 -0.69 0.61
N ALA A 66 -11.68 -1.53 -0.26
CA ALA A 66 -11.33 -2.93 -0.37
C ALA A 66 -10.56 -3.28 -1.63
N PHE A 67 -9.84 -4.41 -1.57
CA PHE A 67 -9.40 -5.10 -2.78
C PHE A 67 -10.61 -5.49 -3.64
N GLY A 68 -10.45 -5.39 -4.95
CA GLY A 68 -11.37 -5.96 -5.92
C GLY A 68 -11.12 -7.44 -6.20
N ASP A 69 -11.85 -7.99 -7.15
CA ASP A 69 -11.58 -9.32 -7.70
C ASP A 69 -10.25 -9.32 -8.47
N ASN A 70 -9.75 -10.49 -8.85
CA ASN A 70 -8.53 -10.58 -9.66
C ASN A 70 -8.71 -9.81 -10.98
N TYR A 71 -7.76 -8.92 -11.29
CA TYR A 71 -7.78 -8.04 -12.47
C TYR A 71 -8.91 -6.99 -12.49
N GLU A 72 -9.60 -6.76 -11.38
CA GLU A 72 -10.49 -5.62 -11.22
C GLU A 72 -9.67 -4.36 -10.91
N LEU A 73 -9.27 -3.65 -11.97
CA LEU A 73 -8.38 -2.50 -11.91
C LEU A 73 -8.97 -1.31 -12.70
N PRO A 74 -10.15 -0.79 -12.34
CA PRO A 74 -10.75 0.36 -13.03
C PRO A 74 -9.87 1.61 -12.85
N ASN A 75 -9.77 2.44 -13.89
CA ASN A 75 -8.96 3.66 -13.83
C ASN A 75 -9.67 4.82 -13.12
N LEU A 76 -10.93 5.07 -13.51
CA LEU A 76 -11.69 6.23 -13.01
C LEU A 76 -12.16 6.05 -11.57
N THR A 77 -12.59 4.84 -11.22
CA THR A 77 -13.19 4.52 -9.92
C THR A 77 -12.22 3.81 -8.97
N ALA A 78 -10.95 3.72 -9.34
CA ALA A 78 -9.92 3.16 -8.47
C ALA A 78 -9.89 3.90 -7.12
N TYR A 79 -10.01 3.17 -6.02
CA TYR A 79 -9.88 3.79 -4.70
C TYR A 79 -8.40 4.12 -4.42
N ASN A 80 -7.53 3.13 -4.47
CA ASN A 80 -6.08 3.33 -4.34
C ASN A 80 -5.73 4.31 -3.21
N GLU A 81 -6.17 4.01 -2.01
CA GLU A 81 -6.01 4.90 -0.87
C GLU A 81 -4.54 5.18 -0.57
N THR A 82 -4.20 6.42 -0.25
CA THR A 82 -2.86 6.82 0.17
C THR A 82 -2.34 5.96 1.34
N CYS A 83 -3.21 5.67 2.33
CA CYS A 83 -2.84 4.76 3.43
C CYS A 83 -2.57 3.33 2.97
N ALA A 84 -3.29 2.85 1.94
CA ALA A 84 -3.05 1.51 1.40
C ALA A 84 -1.69 1.44 0.68
N ALA A 85 -1.30 2.50 -0.03
CA ALA A 85 0.03 2.60 -0.62
C ALA A 85 1.13 2.55 0.45
N ILE A 86 0.96 3.25 1.57
CA ILE A 86 1.88 3.20 2.72
C ILE A 86 1.94 1.76 3.30
N GLY A 87 0.79 1.12 3.49
CA GLY A 87 0.72 -0.28 3.94
C GLY A 87 1.43 -1.24 2.99
N ASN A 88 1.33 -1.00 1.66
CA ASN A 88 2.03 -1.78 0.65
C ASN A 88 3.56 -1.59 0.74
N VAL A 89 4.03 -0.36 0.97
CA VAL A 89 5.46 -0.10 1.22
C VAL A 89 5.95 -0.84 2.46
N TYR A 90 5.21 -0.80 3.57
CA TYR A 90 5.58 -1.50 4.80
C TYR A 90 5.67 -3.01 4.59
N MET A 91 4.70 -3.60 3.91
CA MET A 91 4.69 -5.04 3.63
C MET A 91 5.89 -5.44 2.77
N ASN A 92 6.11 -4.74 1.66
CA ASN A 92 7.20 -5.06 0.75
C ASN A 92 8.59 -4.88 1.41
N TYR A 93 8.78 -3.86 2.24
CA TYR A 93 10.02 -3.68 2.97
C TYR A 93 10.31 -4.85 3.92
N ARG A 94 9.32 -5.31 4.67
CA ARG A 94 9.47 -6.44 5.58
C ARG A 94 9.73 -7.75 4.84
N LEU A 95 9.07 -7.96 3.70
CA LEU A 95 9.34 -9.11 2.84
C LEU A 95 10.74 -9.05 2.25
N PHE A 96 11.21 -7.85 1.87
CA PHE A 96 12.60 -7.68 1.44
C PHE A 96 13.60 -8.05 2.55
N LEU A 97 13.37 -7.60 3.78
CA LEU A 97 14.21 -7.96 4.92
C LEU A 97 14.18 -9.46 5.24
N LEU A 98 13.03 -10.11 5.02
CA LEU A 98 12.83 -11.53 5.28
C LEU A 98 13.51 -12.43 4.23
N HIS A 99 13.42 -12.05 2.95
CA HIS A 99 13.83 -12.88 1.81
C HIS A 99 15.14 -12.43 1.15
N GLY A 100 15.51 -11.15 1.26
CA GLY A 100 16.66 -10.58 0.56
C GLY A 100 16.49 -10.45 -0.96
N ASP A 101 15.25 -10.57 -1.50
CA ASP A 101 14.99 -10.55 -2.94
C ASP A 101 14.54 -9.16 -3.39
N SER A 102 15.22 -8.60 -4.39
CA SER A 102 14.98 -7.26 -4.93
C SER A 102 13.57 -7.04 -5.47
N LYS A 103 12.85 -8.09 -5.88
CA LYS A 103 11.47 -7.98 -6.39
C LYS A 103 10.52 -7.27 -5.42
N TYR A 104 10.73 -7.44 -4.12
CA TYR A 104 9.95 -6.73 -3.10
C TYR A 104 10.32 -5.23 -3.06
N PHE A 105 11.60 -4.94 -3.22
CA PHE A 105 12.07 -3.57 -3.25
C PHE A 105 11.61 -2.84 -4.52
N ASP A 106 11.57 -3.52 -5.66
CA ASP A 106 11.03 -2.96 -6.92
C ASP A 106 9.57 -2.53 -6.78
N VAL A 107 8.74 -3.34 -6.10
CA VAL A 107 7.35 -2.99 -5.81
C VAL A 107 7.25 -1.83 -4.83
N LEU A 108 8.08 -1.84 -3.79
CA LEU A 108 8.18 -0.74 -2.82
C LEU A 108 8.52 0.58 -3.50
N GLU A 109 9.57 0.61 -4.30
CA GLU A 109 10.05 1.80 -5.00
C GLU A 109 8.99 2.34 -5.95
N ARG A 110 8.37 1.48 -6.76
CA ARG A 110 7.25 1.84 -7.65
C ARG A 110 6.11 2.46 -6.86
N THR A 111 5.71 1.86 -5.75
CA THR A 111 4.63 2.36 -4.91
C THR A 111 4.99 3.70 -4.30
N LEU A 112 6.19 3.84 -3.78
CA LEU A 112 6.69 5.06 -3.15
C LEU A 112 6.66 6.26 -4.10
N TYR A 113 7.27 6.12 -5.27
CA TYR A 113 7.43 7.21 -6.22
C TYR A 113 6.18 7.49 -7.07
N ASN A 114 5.16 6.66 -7.01
CA ASN A 114 3.94 6.85 -7.77
C ASN A 114 2.69 6.81 -6.89
N GLY A 115 2.26 5.62 -6.44
CA GLY A 115 0.99 5.44 -5.73
C GLY A 115 0.92 6.14 -4.37
N LEU A 116 2.07 6.34 -3.70
CA LEU A 116 2.13 6.98 -2.38
C LEU A 116 2.31 8.49 -2.49
N ILE A 117 3.33 8.96 -3.21
CA ILE A 117 3.67 10.38 -3.27
C ILE A 117 2.59 11.20 -3.98
N SER A 118 1.77 10.59 -4.84
CA SER A 118 0.59 11.23 -5.43
C SER A 118 -0.42 11.71 -4.38
N GLY A 119 -0.38 11.11 -3.18
CA GLY A 119 -1.25 11.48 -2.06
C GLY A 119 -0.99 12.85 -1.44
N VAL A 120 0.11 13.54 -1.81
CA VAL A 120 0.46 14.85 -1.27
C VAL A 120 0.76 15.84 -2.40
N SER A 121 0.42 17.12 -2.21
CA SER A 121 0.77 18.19 -3.14
C SER A 121 2.25 18.57 -3.05
N LEU A 122 2.78 19.19 -4.12
CA LEU A 122 4.20 19.61 -4.18
C LEU A 122 4.61 20.57 -3.06
N ASP A 123 3.67 21.39 -2.58
CA ASP A 123 3.87 22.31 -1.46
C ASP A 123 3.68 21.63 -0.09
N GLY A 124 3.30 20.35 -0.08
CA GLY A 124 3.07 19.58 1.14
C GLY A 124 1.78 19.90 1.91
N GLY A 125 0.98 20.85 1.44
CA GLY A 125 -0.15 21.41 2.18
C GLY A 125 -1.52 20.79 1.86
N LYS A 126 -1.62 19.90 0.85
CA LYS A 126 -2.89 19.31 0.42
C LYS A 126 -2.74 17.84 0.07
N PHE A 127 -3.83 17.07 0.21
CA PHE A 127 -3.80 15.63 0.14
C PHE A 127 -4.91 15.05 -0.75
N PHE A 128 -4.63 13.88 -1.34
CA PHE A 128 -5.63 12.95 -1.81
C PHE A 128 -5.85 11.85 -0.78
N TYR A 129 -7.09 11.41 -0.66
CA TYR A 129 -7.48 10.20 0.05
C TYR A 129 -7.41 9.02 -0.93
N PRO A 130 -8.32 8.86 -1.91
CA PRO A 130 -8.14 7.97 -3.06
C PRO A 130 -7.23 8.60 -4.14
N ASN A 131 -6.60 7.73 -4.93
CA ASN A 131 -5.73 8.12 -6.04
C ASN A 131 -6.11 7.37 -7.32
N PRO A 132 -7.22 7.73 -8.00
CA PRO A 132 -7.57 7.11 -9.28
C PRO A 132 -6.54 7.42 -10.38
N LEU A 133 -6.51 6.59 -11.43
CA LEU A 133 -5.58 6.75 -12.54
C LEU A 133 -6.10 7.70 -13.63
N SER A 134 -7.39 8.00 -13.61
CA SER A 134 -8.00 8.98 -14.52
C SER A 134 -9.02 9.85 -13.79
N CYS A 135 -9.26 11.05 -14.31
CA CYS A 135 -10.26 11.97 -13.80
C CYS A 135 -11.02 12.56 -15.00
N ASP A 136 -12.35 12.46 -14.99
CA ASP A 136 -13.23 13.01 -16.03
C ASP A 136 -13.82 14.38 -15.66
N GLY A 137 -13.45 14.91 -14.48
CA GLY A 137 -13.97 16.17 -13.95
C GLY A 137 -15.40 16.09 -13.42
N LYS A 138 -16.04 14.91 -13.44
CA LYS A 138 -17.42 14.70 -12.99
C LYS A 138 -17.50 13.74 -11.82
N TYR A 139 -16.67 12.69 -11.82
CA TYR A 139 -16.60 11.74 -10.73
C TYR A 139 -15.81 12.32 -9.55
N HIS A 140 -16.51 12.64 -8.49
CA HIS A 140 -15.94 13.22 -7.26
C HIS A 140 -15.33 12.09 -6.41
N PHE A 141 -14.11 11.71 -6.74
CA PHE A 141 -13.44 10.55 -6.17
C PHE A 141 -12.84 10.79 -4.78
N ASN A 142 -12.42 12.04 -4.50
CA ASN A 142 -11.73 12.33 -3.25
C ASN A 142 -12.71 12.39 -2.08
N ALA A 143 -12.20 12.21 -0.85
CA ALA A 143 -13.00 12.39 0.35
C ALA A 143 -13.62 13.80 0.37
N ASP A 144 -14.76 13.94 1.08
CA ASP A 144 -15.57 15.15 1.10
C ASP A 144 -16.11 15.57 -0.29
N HIS A 145 -16.27 14.59 -1.21
CA HIS A 145 -16.85 14.75 -2.54
C HIS A 145 -16.16 15.80 -3.40
N THR A 146 -14.84 15.78 -3.44
CA THR A 146 -14.03 16.67 -4.28
C THR A 146 -13.28 15.90 -5.38
N ILE A 147 -12.67 16.64 -6.31
CA ILE A 147 -11.80 16.11 -7.37
C ILE A 147 -10.37 16.65 -7.29
N THR A 148 -10.11 17.45 -6.27
CA THR A 148 -8.81 18.10 -6.04
C THR A 148 -8.27 17.73 -4.67
N ARG A 149 -6.96 17.88 -4.48
CA ARG A 149 -6.35 17.73 -3.16
C ARG A 149 -6.91 18.72 -2.17
N GLN A 150 -7.18 18.27 -0.96
CA GLN A 150 -7.75 19.07 0.13
C GLN A 150 -6.74 19.25 1.26
N PRO A 151 -6.76 20.36 2.00
CA PRO A 151 -5.84 20.60 3.10
C PRO A 151 -6.07 19.65 4.27
N TRP A 152 -7.31 19.15 4.43
CA TRP A 152 -7.69 18.21 5.49
C TRP A 152 -8.97 17.47 5.14
N PHE A 153 -9.31 16.44 5.92
CA PHE A 153 -10.52 15.63 5.79
C PHE A 153 -11.17 15.40 7.15
N GLY A 154 -12.49 15.18 7.17
CA GLY A 154 -13.20 14.77 8.38
C GLY A 154 -12.63 13.52 9.03
N CYS A 155 -12.23 12.51 8.21
CA CYS A 155 -11.36 11.41 8.61
C CYS A 155 -9.96 11.66 8.04
N ALA A 156 -9.03 12.11 8.86
CA ALA A 156 -7.72 12.56 8.43
C ALA A 156 -6.63 11.47 8.45
N CYS A 157 -6.98 10.20 8.19
CA CYS A 157 -6.00 9.11 8.24
C CYS A 157 -4.89 9.27 7.19
N CYS A 158 -5.21 9.65 5.96
CA CYS A 158 -4.21 9.79 4.90
C CYS A 158 -3.23 10.96 5.12
N PRO A 159 -3.68 12.20 5.45
CA PRO A 159 -2.75 13.27 5.78
C PRO A 159 -1.82 12.94 6.96
N SER A 160 -2.37 12.41 8.05
CA SER A 160 -1.57 12.07 9.23
C SER A 160 -0.62 10.91 8.96
N ASN A 161 -1.04 9.91 8.16
CA ASN A 161 -0.22 8.75 7.85
C ASN A 161 0.97 9.12 6.94
N ILE A 162 0.74 9.90 5.88
CA ILE A 162 1.82 10.33 4.98
C ILE A 162 2.80 11.27 5.69
N SER A 163 2.31 12.17 6.53
CA SER A 163 3.16 13.07 7.33
C SER A 163 4.04 12.31 8.33
N ARG A 164 3.56 11.18 8.85
CA ARG A 164 4.35 10.29 9.71
C ARG A 164 5.31 9.42 8.90
N PHE A 165 4.92 9.00 7.69
CA PHE A 165 5.72 8.13 6.84
C PHE A 165 6.95 8.84 6.26
N ILE A 166 6.79 10.06 5.72
CA ILE A 166 7.88 10.79 5.05
C ILE A 166 9.16 10.91 5.91
N PRO A 167 9.10 11.27 7.20
CA PRO A 167 10.29 11.32 8.05
C PRO A 167 10.98 9.96 8.27
N SER A 168 10.26 8.85 8.06
CA SER A 168 10.83 7.50 8.18
C SER A 168 11.52 7.01 6.90
N LEU A 169 11.37 7.74 5.78
CA LEU A 169 11.86 7.35 4.46
C LEU A 169 13.36 7.00 4.41
N PRO A 170 14.26 7.72 5.10
CA PRO A 170 15.67 7.34 5.12
C PRO A 170 15.93 5.90 5.56
N GLY A 171 15.11 5.35 6.45
CA GLY A 171 15.20 3.96 6.90
C GLY A 171 14.87 2.91 5.85
N TYR A 172 14.25 3.29 4.73
CA TYR A 172 13.97 2.40 3.60
C TYR A 172 15.01 2.49 2.49
N VAL A 173 15.78 3.56 2.45
CA VAL A 173 16.77 3.84 1.39
C VAL A 173 18.19 3.49 1.86
N LEU A 174 18.48 3.72 3.13
CA LEU A 174 19.80 3.50 3.72
C LEU A 174 19.78 2.25 4.60
N SER A 175 20.63 1.27 4.31
CA SER A 175 20.86 0.15 5.21
C SER A 175 22.15 0.38 6.01
N LEU A 176 22.22 -0.17 7.22
CA LEU A 176 23.44 -0.12 8.05
C LEU A 176 24.64 -0.79 7.39
N ILE A 177 24.40 -1.72 6.44
CA ILE A 177 25.46 -2.37 5.66
C ILE A 177 26.18 -1.38 4.75
N HIS A 178 25.48 -0.36 4.22
CA HIS A 178 26.07 0.67 3.36
C HIS A 178 26.76 1.82 4.13
N ILE A 179 26.60 1.86 5.45
CA ILE A 179 27.20 2.88 6.31
C ILE A 179 28.53 2.40 6.90
N SER A 180 28.81 1.09 6.83
CA SER A 180 30.00 0.46 7.41
C SER A 180 31.17 0.27 6.41
N GLU A 181 31.03 0.74 5.17
CA GLU A 181 32.09 0.83 4.17
C GLU A 181 32.54 2.29 4.00
#